data_5dc43e3a341a66720215e987066edaec
#
_entry.id   5dc43e3a341a66720215e987066edaec
#
_cell.length_a   1.000
_cell.length_b   1.000
_cell.length_c   1.000
_cell.angle_alpha   90.00
_cell.angle_beta   90.00
_cell.angle_gamma   90.00
#
_symmetry.space_group_name_H-M   'P 1'
#
loop_
_entity.id
_entity.type
_entity.pdbx_description
1 polymer ?
#
loop_
_entity_poly.entity_id
_entity_poly.type
_entity_poly.pdbx_seq_one_letter_code
_entity_poly.pdbx_strand_id
1 'polypeptide(L)'
;MNTILGLLLTLSVFSSPVHFAVSLAGNFGEPRPNHLHSGVDIKTEQSENKAVYSIGDGFVSRVVVWQHGYGKAIYVQHPNGLTSIYAHLNGFAPRIEAIINEYQYRHHTFDCDFSLSASQCPVRKGQLIALSGNTGASAGPHVHLEIHKTLSWDMMDPLDYVDLHLKDHTPPRLFAIKGYPQRGLGV
;
A
#
# COMPACT_ATOMS: atom_id res chain seq x y z
N MET A 1 1.98 5.43 46.90
CA MET A 1 1.66 6.02 45.59
C MET A 1 2.08 4.99 44.53
N ASN A 2 1.14 4.18 44.07
CA ASN A 2 1.41 3.18 43.03
C ASN A 2 1.11 3.82 41.68
N THR A 3 2.16 4.14 40.94
CA THR A 3 2.06 4.58 39.55
C THR A 3 1.75 3.35 38.70
N ILE A 4 0.49 3.19 38.29
CA ILE A 4 0.10 2.21 37.27
C ILE A 4 0.62 2.75 35.94
N LEU A 5 1.75 2.22 35.48
CA LEU A 5 2.27 2.42 34.13
C LEU A 5 1.36 1.64 33.17
N GLY A 6 0.34 2.31 32.64
CA GLY A 6 -0.55 1.76 31.63
C GLY A 6 0.23 1.46 30.37
N LEU A 7 0.52 0.18 30.12
CA LEU A 7 1.01 -0.31 28.84
C LEU A 7 -0.11 -0.09 27.80
N LEU A 8 -0.07 1.01 27.07
CA LEU A 8 -0.90 1.19 25.88
C LEU A 8 -0.39 0.18 24.84
N LEU A 9 -1.01 -1.01 24.81
CA LEU A 9 -0.95 -1.83 23.62
C LEU A 9 -1.69 -1.06 22.52
N THR A 10 -0.94 -0.47 21.60
CA THR A 10 -1.49 0.01 20.34
C THR A 10 -1.88 -1.24 19.54
N LEU A 11 -3.13 -1.66 19.67
CA LEU A 11 -3.68 -2.67 18.78
C LEU A 11 -3.64 -2.06 17.37
N SER A 12 -2.78 -2.60 16.51
CA SER A 12 -2.77 -2.22 15.10
C SER A 12 -4.18 -2.44 14.53
N VAL A 13 -4.69 -1.43 13.85
CA VAL A 13 -6.06 -1.44 13.30
C VAL A 13 -6.18 -2.51 12.22
N PHE A 14 -5.09 -2.77 11.50
CA PHE A 14 -5.02 -3.65 10.35
C PHE A 14 -4.00 -4.78 10.52
N SER A 15 -4.21 -5.90 9.82
CA SER A 15 -3.25 -7.02 9.75
C SER A 15 -2.27 -6.83 8.61
N SER A 16 -1.15 -7.58 8.62
CA SER A 16 -0.23 -7.65 7.49
C SER A 16 -0.94 -8.04 6.18
N PRO A 17 -0.58 -7.41 5.04
CA PRO A 17 -1.09 -7.81 3.71
C PRO A 17 -0.44 -9.08 3.18
N VAL A 18 0.56 -9.64 3.87
CA VAL A 18 1.30 -10.84 3.48
C VAL A 18 1.49 -11.77 4.67
N HIS A 19 1.68 -13.08 4.41
CA HIS A 19 1.82 -14.12 5.45
C HIS A 19 3.24 -14.67 5.57
N PHE A 20 4.22 -14.00 5.01
CA PHE A 20 5.65 -14.32 5.17
C PHE A 20 6.35 -13.25 6.01
N ALA A 21 7.59 -13.52 6.42
CA ALA A 21 8.40 -12.57 7.19
C ALA A 21 8.64 -11.29 6.37
N VAL A 22 8.21 -10.14 6.94
CA VAL A 22 8.29 -8.85 6.25
C VAL A 22 9.66 -8.22 6.42
N SER A 23 10.22 -7.73 5.32
CA SER A 23 11.29 -6.74 5.29
C SER A 23 10.95 -5.65 4.29
N LEU A 24 11.33 -4.41 4.58
CA LEU A 24 11.00 -3.27 3.73
C LEU A 24 12.13 -2.98 2.74
N ALA A 25 11.75 -2.56 1.53
CA ALA A 25 12.63 -1.99 0.51
C ALA A 25 12.59 -0.46 0.52
N GLY A 26 11.51 0.13 1.02
CA GLY A 26 11.29 1.57 1.13
C GLY A 26 10.35 1.90 2.28
N ASN A 27 10.62 3.02 2.96
CA ASN A 27 9.82 3.51 4.08
C ASN A 27 8.94 4.68 3.66
N PHE A 28 7.87 4.93 4.41
CA PHE A 28 7.03 6.12 4.25
C PHE A 28 7.88 7.39 4.43
N GLY A 29 7.63 8.40 3.58
CA GLY A 29 8.32 9.68 3.62
C GLY A 29 9.77 9.66 3.11
N GLU A 30 10.26 8.52 2.63
CA GLU A 30 11.62 8.42 2.05
C GLU A 30 11.74 9.29 0.81
N PRO A 31 12.82 10.12 0.67
CA PRO A 31 13.01 10.93 -0.52
C PRO A 31 13.18 10.10 -1.78
N ARG A 32 12.41 10.42 -2.80
CA ARG A 32 12.51 9.91 -4.18
C ARG A 32 12.92 11.08 -5.11
N PRO A 33 13.29 10.85 -6.37
CA PRO A 33 13.80 11.91 -7.23
C PRO A 33 12.90 13.13 -7.38
N ASN A 34 11.57 12.98 -7.32
CA ASN A 34 10.58 14.04 -7.57
C ASN A 34 9.43 14.08 -6.54
N HIS A 35 9.42 13.21 -5.53
CA HIS A 35 8.38 13.15 -4.51
C HIS A 35 8.90 12.49 -3.22
N LEU A 36 8.08 12.49 -2.18
CA LEU A 36 8.28 11.64 -1.00
C LEU A 36 7.51 10.34 -1.18
N HIS A 37 8.07 9.23 -0.70
CA HIS A 37 7.44 7.92 -0.78
C HIS A 37 6.13 7.90 0.02
N SER A 38 5.02 7.57 -0.64
CA SER A 38 3.66 7.68 -0.10
C SER A 38 3.21 6.47 0.74
N GLY A 39 4.03 5.44 0.82
CA GLY A 39 3.72 4.20 1.51
C GLY A 39 4.95 3.45 2.00
N VAL A 40 4.82 2.13 2.11
CA VAL A 40 5.91 1.21 2.40
C VAL A 40 6.05 0.17 1.30
N ASP A 41 7.27 -0.18 0.95
CA ASP A 41 7.59 -1.21 -0.04
C ASP A 41 7.95 -2.51 0.65
N ILE A 42 7.07 -3.50 0.61
CA ILE A 42 7.24 -4.82 1.22
C ILE A 42 7.93 -5.74 0.23
N LYS A 43 9.16 -6.18 0.54
CA LYS A 43 9.91 -7.14 -0.30
C LYS A 43 9.18 -8.47 -0.42
N THR A 44 9.19 -9.05 -1.61
CA THR A 44 8.58 -10.35 -1.93
C THR A 44 9.62 -11.41 -2.29
N GLU A 45 10.79 -11.35 -1.62
CA GLU A 45 11.89 -12.31 -1.85
C GLU A 45 12.35 -12.38 -3.31
N GLN A 46 12.36 -11.25 -4.01
CA GLN A 46 12.68 -11.11 -5.43
C GLN A 46 11.77 -11.95 -6.35
N SER A 47 10.56 -12.27 -5.89
CA SER A 47 9.60 -13.11 -6.59
C SER A 47 8.28 -12.37 -6.78
N GLU A 48 7.66 -12.57 -7.92
CA GLU A 48 6.29 -12.17 -8.19
C GLU A 48 5.31 -13.27 -7.74
N ASN A 49 4.02 -12.96 -7.79
CA ASN A 49 2.91 -13.90 -7.51
C ASN A 49 2.82 -14.39 -6.07
N LYS A 50 3.42 -13.68 -5.11
CA LYS A 50 3.12 -13.90 -3.69
C LYS A 50 1.71 -13.41 -3.40
N ALA A 51 0.95 -14.16 -2.59
CA ALA A 51 -0.42 -13.80 -2.22
C ALA A 51 -0.46 -12.50 -1.43
N VAL A 52 -1.37 -11.60 -1.81
CA VAL A 52 -1.64 -10.31 -1.17
C VAL A 52 -3.05 -10.31 -0.63
N TYR A 53 -3.21 -9.96 0.64
CA TYR A 53 -4.45 -10.05 1.38
C TYR A 53 -4.94 -8.65 1.80
N SER A 54 -6.26 -8.49 1.89
CA SER A 54 -6.85 -7.27 2.47
C SER A 54 -6.45 -7.14 3.93
N ILE A 55 -5.91 -5.99 4.31
CA ILE A 55 -5.49 -5.70 5.69
C ILE A 55 -6.66 -5.53 6.66
N GLY A 56 -7.85 -5.24 6.15
CA GLY A 56 -9.08 -5.03 6.94
C GLY A 56 -10.34 -5.39 6.16
N ASP A 57 -11.47 -5.41 6.86
CA ASP A 57 -12.79 -5.47 6.24
C ASP A 57 -13.05 -4.20 5.43
N GLY A 58 -13.80 -4.31 4.33
CA GLY A 58 -14.14 -3.17 3.47
C GLY A 58 -14.68 -3.61 2.11
N PHE A 59 -14.38 -2.82 1.10
CA PHE A 59 -14.71 -3.17 -0.29
C PHE A 59 -13.66 -2.56 -1.23
N VAL A 60 -13.42 -3.22 -2.35
CA VAL A 60 -12.61 -2.65 -3.43
C VAL A 60 -13.37 -1.47 -4.01
N SER A 61 -12.88 -0.26 -3.76
CA SER A 61 -13.52 0.99 -4.17
C SER A 61 -13.02 1.50 -5.52
N ARG A 62 -11.80 1.11 -5.93
CA ARG A 62 -11.21 1.48 -7.22
C ARG A 62 -10.20 0.43 -7.66
N VAL A 63 -10.13 0.21 -8.96
CA VAL A 63 -9.13 -0.63 -9.61
C VAL A 63 -8.43 0.18 -10.68
N VAL A 64 -7.11 0.01 -10.76
CA VAL A 64 -6.25 0.62 -11.79
C VAL A 64 -5.45 -0.47 -12.48
N VAL A 65 -5.40 -0.44 -13.81
CA VAL A 65 -4.51 -1.26 -14.64
C VAL A 65 -3.84 -0.32 -15.63
N TRP A 66 -2.58 0.03 -15.35
CA TRP A 66 -1.78 0.91 -16.20
C TRP A 66 -0.38 0.36 -16.40
N GLN A 67 0.31 0.86 -17.42
CA GLN A 67 1.72 0.52 -17.67
C GLN A 67 2.70 1.37 -16.84
N HIS A 68 2.23 2.47 -16.24
CA HIS A 68 3.04 3.45 -15.51
C HIS A 68 2.53 3.64 -14.07
N GLY A 69 3.24 4.43 -13.28
CA GLY A 69 2.86 4.75 -11.90
C GLY A 69 2.68 3.49 -11.05
N TYR A 70 1.52 3.32 -10.46
CA TYR A 70 1.18 2.14 -9.63
C TYR A 70 1.08 0.82 -10.41
N GLY A 71 1.08 0.85 -11.74
CA GLY A 71 0.86 -0.36 -12.52
C GLY A 71 -0.55 -0.93 -12.31
N LYS A 72 -0.63 -2.19 -11.90
CA LYS A 72 -1.88 -2.77 -11.42
C LYS A 72 -2.05 -2.47 -9.94
N ALA A 73 -3.17 -1.84 -9.57
CA ALA A 73 -3.44 -1.45 -8.19
C ALA A 73 -4.89 -1.66 -7.78
N ILE A 74 -5.08 -1.92 -6.48
CA ILE A 74 -6.40 -2.02 -5.82
C ILE A 74 -6.45 -1.01 -4.68
N TYR A 75 -7.58 -0.33 -4.57
CA TYR A 75 -7.95 0.54 -3.46
C TYR A 75 -9.04 -0.14 -2.66
N VAL A 76 -8.82 -0.35 -1.37
CA VAL A 76 -9.82 -0.90 -0.45
C VAL A 76 -10.24 0.17 0.53
N GLN A 77 -11.51 0.56 0.48
CA GLN A 77 -12.10 1.48 1.45
C GLN A 77 -12.61 0.70 2.65
N HIS A 78 -12.22 1.15 3.85
CA HIS A 78 -12.54 0.52 5.12
C HIS A 78 -13.61 1.29 5.90
N PRO A 79 -14.41 0.62 6.77
CA PRO A 79 -15.46 1.28 7.56
C PRO A 79 -14.97 2.35 8.53
N ASN A 80 -13.69 2.31 8.91
CA ASN A 80 -13.06 3.27 9.83
C ASN A 80 -12.62 4.59 9.18
N GLY A 81 -12.99 4.84 7.92
CA GLY A 81 -12.66 6.07 7.20
C GLY A 81 -11.26 6.10 6.59
N LEU A 82 -10.60 4.94 6.52
CA LEU A 82 -9.31 4.78 5.87
C LEU A 82 -9.45 4.02 4.55
N THR A 83 -8.53 4.27 3.64
CA THR A 83 -8.39 3.53 2.36
C THR A 83 -6.98 2.98 2.27
N SER A 84 -6.84 1.69 2.02
CA SER A 84 -5.56 1.06 1.70
C SER A 84 -5.38 0.91 0.19
N ILE A 85 -4.15 1.11 -0.28
CA ILE A 85 -3.77 0.96 -1.69
C ILE A 85 -2.69 -0.11 -1.77
N TYR A 86 -2.89 -1.06 -2.67
CA TYR A 86 -1.94 -2.13 -2.98
C TYR A 86 -1.52 -1.95 -4.43
N ALA A 87 -0.24 -1.71 -4.68
CA ALA A 87 0.26 -1.41 -6.02
C ALA A 87 1.37 -2.36 -6.48
N HIS A 88 1.78 -2.17 -7.74
CA HIS A 88 2.76 -2.98 -8.47
C HIS A 88 2.36 -4.46 -8.59
N LEU A 89 1.05 -4.75 -8.55
CA LEU A 89 0.51 -6.11 -8.56
C LEU A 89 0.74 -6.79 -9.93
N ASN A 90 0.84 -8.12 -9.92
CA ASN A 90 0.91 -8.91 -11.17
C ASN A 90 -0.47 -9.41 -11.61
N GLY A 91 -1.34 -9.76 -10.66
CA GLY A 91 -2.68 -10.26 -10.92
C GLY A 91 -3.62 -9.98 -9.76
N PHE A 92 -4.89 -10.25 -9.97
CA PHE A 92 -5.94 -10.05 -9.00
C PHE A 92 -6.59 -11.37 -8.59
N ALA A 93 -7.25 -11.40 -7.43
CA ALA A 93 -8.04 -12.57 -7.06
C ALA A 93 -9.18 -12.80 -8.07
N PRO A 94 -9.61 -14.05 -8.30
CA PRO A 94 -10.52 -14.41 -9.42
C PRO A 94 -11.77 -13.55 -9.55
N ARG A 95 -12.40 -13.17 -8.42
CA ARG A 95 -13.58 -12.31 -8.43
C ARG A 95 -13.27 -10.89 -8.92
N ILE A 96 -12.14 -10.33 -8.51
CA ILE A 96 -11.72 -8.99 -8.90
C ILE A 96 -11.27 -9.02 -10.37
N GLU A 97 -10.52 -10.04 -10.76
CA GLU A 97 -10.09 -10.26 -12.15
C GLU A 97 -11.30 -10.36 -13.10
N ALA A 98 -12.37 -11.07 -12.69
CA ALA A 98 -13.59 -11.16 -13.50
C ALA A 98 -14.26 -9.80 -13.74
N ILE A 99 -14.30 -8.93 -12.72
CA ILE A 99 -14.84 -7.57 -12.84
C ILE A 99 -13.99 -6.72 -13.79
N ILE A 100 -12.66 -6.84 -13.69
CA ILE A 100 -11.71 -6.12 -14.56
C ILE A 100 -11.88 -6.57 -16.01
N ASN A 101 -11.89 -7.87 -16.25
CA ASN A 101 -12.07 -8.44 -17.59
C ASN A 101 -13.40 -8.00 -18.19
N GLU A 102 -14.50 -8.02 -17.44
CA GLU A 102 -15.79 -7.53 -17.91
C GLU A 102 -15.71 -6.05 -18.33
N TYR A 103 -15.05 -5.21 -17.53
CA TYR A 103 -14.85 -3.80 -17.85
C TYR A 103 -14.02 -3.63 -19.14
N GLN A 104 -12.87 -4.32 -19.23
CA GLN A 104 -11.95 -4.24 -20.36
C GLN A 104 -12.61 -4.69 -21.66
N TYR A 105 -13.34 -5.82 -21.65
CA TYR A 105 -14.09 -6.29 -22.82
C TYR A 105 -15.20 -5.35 -23.24
N ARG A 106 -15.96 -4.80 -22.29
CA ARG A 106 -17.06 -3.86 -22.55
C ARG A 106 -16.57 -2.56 -23.16
N HIS A 107 -15.41 -2.08 -22.73
CA HIS A 107 -14.84 -0.81 -23.18
C HIS A 107 -13.77 -0.94 -24.27
N HIS A 108 -13.47 -2.17 -24.71
CA HIS A 108 -12.43 -2.45 -25.71
C HIS A 108 -11.08 -1.83 -25.36
N THR A 109 -10.66 -1.89 -24.10
CA THR A 109 -9.42 -1.30 -23.60
C THR A 109 -8.68 -2.29 -22.71
N PHE A 110 -7.34 -2.22 -22.73
CA PHE A 110 -6.52 -2.94 -21.77
C PHE A 110 -6.32 -2.13 -20.49
N ASP A 111 -6.00 -0.84 -20.65
CA ASP A 111 -5.83 0.09 -19.54
C ASP A 111 -7.20 0.46 -18.96
N CYS A 112 -7.33 0.45 -17.65
CA CYS A 112 -8.56 0.83 -16.99
C CYS A 112 -8.31 1.50 -15.64
N ASP A 113 -9.23 2.40 -15.30
CA ASP A 113 -9.31 3.06 -14.01
C ASP A 113 -10.79 3.31 -13.72
N PHE A 114 -11.34 2.56 -12.78
CA PHE A 114 -12.77 2.66 -12.48
C PHE A 114 -13.06 2.39 -11.01
N SER A 115 -14.17 2.96 -10.55
CA SER A 115 -14.64 2.82 -9.18
C SER A 115 -15.73 1.77 -9.07
N LEU A 116 -15.81 1.15 -7.89
CA LEU A 116 -16.82 0.17 -7.50
C LEU A 116 -17.57 0.66 -6.25
N SER A 117 -18.83 0.27 -6.16
CA SER A 117 -19.63 0.47 -4.94
C SER A 117 -19.38 -0.63 -3.91
N ALA A 118 -19.77 -0.38 -2.68
CA ALA A 118 -19.58 -1.33 -1.59
C ALA A 118 -20.25 -2.69 -1.82
N SER A 119 -21.38 -2.73 -2.57
CA SER A 119 -22.09 -3.97 -2.89
C SER A 119 -21.43 -4.80 -3.99
N GLN A 120 -20.64 -4.18 -4.87
CA GLN A 120 -20.04 -4.87 -6.03
C GLN A 120 -18.86 -5.74 -5.66
N CYS A 121 -17.99 -5.27 -4.78
CA CYS A 121 -16.79 -6.02 -4.41
C CYS A 121 -16.44 -5.90 -2.91
N PRO A 122 -17.28 -6.42 -1.99
CA PRO A 122 -16.92 -6.48 -0.58
C PRO A 122 -15.75 -7.45 -0.36
N VAL A 123 -14.88 -7.10 0.60
CA VAL A 123 -13.73 -7.91 1.02
C VAL A 123 -13.67 -7.99 2.54
N ARG A 124 -13.09 -9.06 3.06
CA ARG A 124 -12.86 -9.26 4.49
C ARG A 124 -11.38 -9.18 4.81
N LYS A 125 -11.06 -8.81 6.04
CA LYS A 125 -9.70 -8.87 6.59
C LYS A 125 -9.11 -10.27 6.36
N GLY A 126 -7.89 -10.32 5.81
CA GLY A 126 -7.20 -11.58 5.48
C GLY A 126 -7.72 -12.29 4.23
N GLN A 127 -8.65 -11.71 3.49
CA GLN A 127 -9.09 -12.26 2.20
C GLN A 127 -8.04 -12.01 1.13
N LEU A 128 -7.73 -13.04 0.32
CA LEU A 128 -6.88 -12.89 -0.87
C LEU A 128 -7.53 -11.89 -1.84
N ILE A 129 -6.78 -10.86 -2.23
CA ILE A 129 -7.24 -9.82 -3.17
C ILE A 129 -6.38 -9.74 -4.43
N ALA A 130 -5.09 -10.08 -4.33
CA ALA A 130 -4.16 -9.94 -5.46
C ALA A 130 -2.94 -10.85 -5.32
N LEU A 131 -2.10 -10.80 -6.33
CA LEU A 131 -0.75 -11.38 -6.37
C LEU A 131 0.27 -10.27 -6.53
N SER A 132 1.36 -10.32 -5.77
CA SER A 132 2.46 -9.36 -5.87
C SER A 132 3.13 -9.39 -7.24
N GLY A 133 3.73 -8.28 -7.64
CA GLY A 133 4.35 -8.17 -8.95
C GLY A 133 5.45 -7.12 -9.02
N ASN A 134 5.64 -6.62 -10.23
CA ASN A 134 6.63 -5.60 -10.59
C ASN A 134 6.09 -4.68 -11.69
N THR A 135 4.76 -4.44 -11.72
CA THR A 135 4.12 -3.63 -12.77
C THR A 135 4.24 -2.14 -12.48
N GLY A 136 4.13 -1.30 -13.50
CA GLY A 136 4.24 0.16 -13.38
C GLY A 136 5.66 0.65 -13.14
N ALA A 137 5.81 1.72 -12.36
CA ALA A 137 7.09 2.34 -12.05
C ALA A 137 7.78 1.63 -10.87
N SER A 138 8.19 0.39 -11.08
CA SER A 138 8.84 -0.46 -10.08
C SER A 138 10.21 -0.95 -10.56
N ALA A 139 11.19 -1.00 -9.65
CA ALA A 139 12.55 -1.45 -9.92
C ALA A 139 12.79 -2.94 -9.62
N GLY A 140 11.82 -3.64 -9.04
CA GLY A 140 11.91 -5.05 -8.67
C GLY A 140 10.67 -5.54 -7.94
N PRO A 141 10.43 -6.86 -7.82
CA PRO A 141 9.23 -7.41 -7.20
C PRO A 141 9.04 -6.97 -5.75
N HIS A 142 7.92 -6.34 -5.46
CA HIS A 142 7.50 -5.93 -4.12
C HIS A 142 5.98 -5.68 -4.08
N VAL A 143 5.44 -5.43 -2.90
CA VAL A 143 4.11 -4.86 -2.70
C VAL A 143 4.27 -3.46 -2.13
N HIS A 144 3.80 -2.47 -2.85
CA HIS A 144 3.68 -1.11 -2.35
C HIS A 144 2.34 -0.97 -1.63
N LEU A 145 2.37 -0.58 -0.36
CA LEU A 145 1.19 -0.42 0.49
C LEU A 145 1.10 1.03 0.97
N GLU A 146 -0.05 1.67 0.74
CA GLU A 146 -0.36 2.98 1.29
C GLU A 146 -1.60 2.93 2.19
N ILE A 147 -1.70 3.89 3.11
CA ILE A 147 -2.89 4.19 3.90
C ILE A 147 -3.23 5.66 3.70
N HIS A 148 -4.49 5.94 3.36
CA HIS A 148 -5.03 7.28 3.21
C HIS A 148 -6.27 7.48 4.05
N LYS A 149 -6.51 8.72 4.51
CA LYS A 149 -7.83 9.10 4.98
C LYS A 149 -8.78 9.20 3.80
N THR A 150 -9.88 8.47 3.82
CA THR A 150 -10.80 8.37 2.66
C THR A 150 -11.34 9.73 2.19
N LEU A 151 -11.66 10.64 3.10
CA LEU A 151 -12.29 11.91 2.77
C LEU A 151 -11.31 13.02 2.38
N SER A 152 -10.22 13.21 3.14
CA SER A 152 -9.23 14.27 2.89
C SER A 152 -8.11 13.85 1.95
N TRP A 153 -7.96 12.55 1.74
CA TRP A 153 -6.89 11.93 0.96
C TRP A 153 -5.48 12.17 1.51
N ASP A 154 -5.41 12.52 2.83
CA ASP A 154 -4.12 12.63 3.52
C ASP A 154 -3.43 11.26 3.56
N MET A 155 -2.16 11.24 3.17
CA MET A 155 -1.30 10.06 3.29
C MET A 155 -0.89 9.85 4.75
N MET A 156 -0.99 8.62 5.21
CA MET A 156 -0.65 8.21 6.57
C MET A 156 0.49 7.20 6.53
N ASP A 157 1.38 7.21 7.52
CA ASP A 157 2.41 6.17 7.61
C ASP A 157 1.75 4.81 7.86
N PRO A 158 1.90 3.82 6.94
CA PRO A 158 1.31 2.51 7.14
C PRO A 158 1.76 1.80 8.43
N LEU A 159 2.96 2.10 8.93
CA LEU A 159 3.50 1.46 10.14
C LEU A 159 2.74 1.87 11.42
N ASP A 160 2.00 3.00 11.40
CA ASP A 160 1.14 3.40 12.52
C ASP A 160 -0.18 2.61 12.57
N TYR A 161 -0.56 1.95 11.48
CA TYR A 161 -1.88 1.31 11.31
C TYR A 161 -1.83 -0.19 11.08
N VAL A 162 -0.74 -0.70 10.49
CA VAL A 162 -0.60 -2.09 10.05
C VAL A 162 0.48 -2.79 10.87
N ASP A 163 0.13 -3.89 11.52
CA ASP A 163 1.12 -4.75 12.17
C ASP A 163 1.83 -5.61 11.12
N LEU A 164 3.01 -5.19 10.72
CA LEU A 164 3.86 -5.92 9.78
C LEU A 164 4.80 -6.91 10.48
N HIS A 165 4.79 -7.01 11.82
CA HIS A 165 5.69 -7.86 12.61
C HIS A 165 7.17 -7.67 12.23
N LEU A 166 7.58 -6.42 12.01
CA LEU A 166 8.97 -6.10 11.66
C LEU A 166 9.90 -6.47 12.81
N LYS A 167 10.99 -7.15 12.48
CA LYS A 167 12.02 -7.58 13.45
C LYS A 167 13.22 -6.63 13.50
N ASP A 168 13.12 -5.45 12.90
CA ASP A 168 14.20 -4.47 12.96
C ASP A 168 14.13 -3.69 14.28
N HIS A 169 15.15 -3.88 15.10
CA HIS A 169 15.36 -3.17 16.38
C HIS A 169 16.62 -2.30 16.33
N THR A 170 17.22 -2.10 15.15
CA THR A 170 18.46 -1.35 15.00
C THR A 170 18.16 0.15 15.01
N PRO A 171 18.61 0.91 16.01
CA PRO A 171 18.39 2.34 16.02
C PRO A 171 19.12 3.01 14.84
N PRO A 172 18.53 4.06 14.23
CA PRO A 172 19.16 4.78 13.13
C PRO A 172 20.45 5.45 13.59
N ARG A 173 21.49 5.44 12.73
CA ARG A 173 22.74 6.15 12.95
C ARG A 173 22.80 7.36 12.03
N LEU A 174 22.94 8.55 12.62
CA LEU A 174 23.19 9.76 11.88
C LEU A 174 24.70 9.85 11.52
N PHE A 175 25.04 9.69 10.24
CA PHE A 175 26.43 9.79 9.78
C PHE A 175 26.82 11.21 9.35
N ALA A 176 25.87 11.98 8.81
CA ALA A 176 26.10 13.34 8.36
C ALA A 176 24.77 14.12 8.20
N ILE A 177 24.84 15.42 8.33
CA ILE A 177 23.81 16.35 7.91
C ILE A 177 24.36 17.18 6.76
N LYS A 178 23.67 17.15 5.59
CA LYS A 178 24.04 17.95 4.44
C LYS A 178 23.02 19.05 4.21
N GLY A 179 23.44 20.28 4.42
CA GLY A 179 22.63 21.47 4.10
C GLY A 179 22.82 21.87 2.64
N TYR A 180 21.72 22.13 1.94
CA TYR A 180 21.76 22.74 0.61
C TYR A 180 21.32 24.20 0.74
N PRO A 181 22.15 25.17 0.37
CA PRO A 181 21.76 26.57 0.41
C PRO A 181 20.56 26.77 -0.54
N GLN A 182 19.50 27.38 -0.04
CA GLN A 182 18.42 27.87 -0.90
C GLN A 182 19.04 28.88 -1.88
N ARG A 183 19.01 28.61 -3.18
CA ARG A 183 19.35 29.63 -4.16
C ARG A 183 18.35 30.77 -4.00
N GLY A 184 18.84 31.92 -3.53
CA GLY A 184 18.04 33.12 -3.45
C GLY A 184 17.40 33.38 -4.81
N LEU A 185 16.11 33.65 -4.82
CA LEU A 185 15.45 34.28 -5.97
C LEU A 185 16.18 35.62 -6.13
N GLY A 186 17.02 35.72 -7.14
CA GLY A 186 17.68 36.96 -7.49
C GLY A 186 16.61 38.03 -7.74
N VAL A 187 16.75 39.15 -7.04
CA VAL A 187 16.01 40.39 -7.26
C VAL A 187 16.50 40.98 -8.57
#